data_40525d535b1b7e3b96f070288cc86049
#
_entry.id   40525d535b1b7e3b96f070288cc86049
#
_cell.length_a   1.000
_cell.length_b   1.000
_cell.length_c   1.000
_cell.angle_alpha   90.00
_cell.angle_beta   90.00
_cell.angle_gamma   90.00
#
_symmetry.space_group_name_H-M   'P 1'
#
loop_
_entity.id
_entity.type
_entity.pdbx_description
1 polymer ?
#
loop_
_entity_poly.entity_id
_entity_poly.type
_entity_poly.pdbx_seq_one_letter_code
_entity_poly.pdbx_strand_id
1 'polypeptide(L)'
;EISDKNQAHWAGIDIGFGMNLNSDFSNDFTSTNNPYWENEVGKSLTMNFNFLEYKLPILKQYLGLTTGLGIDFQLINFSSNYVLAHDADTVYAFDDPVQSYKSNYLSLTRLKIPLLIEFATKKETKKSFYFSAGVVGSVRIGSFMRLTGKYDNGDKFDNTTTSKFNLNP
;
A
#
# COMPACT_ATOMS: atom_id res chain seq x y z
N GLU A 1 18.92 -30.44 -11.88
CA GLU A 1 19.52 -29.11 -12.15
C GLU A 1 18.40 -28.15 -12.49
N ILE A 2 17.97 -27.36 -11.52
CA ILE A 2 17.08 -26.25 -11.78
C ILE A 2 17.92 -25.22 -12.53
N SER A 3 17.61 -25.02 -13.77
CA SER A 3 18.34 -24.13 -14.67
C SER A 3 18.29 -22.69 -14.10
N ASP A 4 19.43 -22.17 -13.68
CA ASP A 4 19.68 -20.77 -13.25
C ASP A 4 19.32 -19.71 -14.32
N LYS A 5 18.63 -20.11 -15.37
CA LYS A 5 18.54 -19.35 -16.62
C LYS A 5 17.33 -18.41 -16.74
N ASN A 6 16.36 -18.48 -15.83
CA ASN A 6 15.11 -17.71 -15.93
C ASN A 6 14.64 -17.16 -14.59
N GLN A 7 15.55 -16.58 -13.79
CA GLN A 7 15.14 -15.90 -12.56
C GLN A 7 14.45 -14.58 -12.89
N ALA A 8 13.23 -14.43 -12.39
CA ALA A 8 12.56 -13.17 -12.24
C ALA A 8 13.12 -12.43 -10.99
N HIS A 9 12.81 -11.17 -10.84
CA HIS A 9 13.30 -10.36 -9.72
C HIS A 9 12.11 -9.61 -9.07
N TRP A 10 11.04 -10.34 -8.83
CA TRP A 10 9.84 -9.84 -8.16
C TRP A 10 9.67 -10.42 -6.76
N ALA A 11 10.00 -11.69 -6.54
CA ALA A 11 9.83 -12.32 -5.24
C ALA A 11 10.74 -11.69 -4.19
N GLY A 12 10.17 -11.41 -3.00
CA GLY A 12 10.89 -10.77 -1.92
C GLY A 12 9.98 -10.15 -0.88
N ILE A 13 10.58 -9.47 0.06
CA ILE A 13 9.89 -8.70 1.11
C ILE A 13 10.35 -7.25 0.99
N ASP A 14 9.37 -6.34 0.86
CA ASP A 14 9.62 -4.91 0.86
C ASP A 14 8.98 -4.28 2.09
N ILE A 15 9.67 -3.36 2.71
CA ILE A 15 9.17 -2.55 3.83
C ILE A 15 9.44 -1.09 3.49
N GLY A 16 8.43 -0.25 3.66
CA GLY A 16 8.53 1.17 3.38
C GLY A 16 7.59 2.02 4.22
N PHE A 17 7.76 3.32 4.11
CA PHE A 17 6.83 4.30 4.66
C PHE A 17 5.86 4.76 3.58
N GLY A 18 4.59 4.93 3.96
CA GLY A 18 3.53 5.42 3.08
C GLY A 18 3.30 6.91 3.27
N MET A 19 3.21 7.64 2.17
CA MET A 19 2.87 9.07 2.17
C MET A 19 1.73 9.31 1.18
N ASN A 20 0.65 9.93 1.64
CA ASN A 20 -0.39 10.43 0.76
C ASN A 20 0.08 11.73 0.13
N LEU A 21 -0.20 11.92 -1.15
CA LEU A 21 0.14 13.13 -1.88
C LEU A 21 -1.12 13.75 -2.48
N ASN A 22 -1.22 15.06 -2.38
CA ASN A 22 -2.23 15.84 -3.09
C ASN A 22 -1.83 16.05 -4.58
N SER A 23 -2.64 16.80 -5.33
CA SER A 23 -2.36 17.13 -6.74
C SER A 23 -1.03 17.87 -6.97
N ASP A 24 -0.52 18.54 -5.95
CA ASP A 24 0.73 19.33 -5.99
C ASP A 24 1.95 18.52 -5.52
N PHE A 25 1.78 17.18 -5.37
CA PHE A 25 2.78 16.26 -4.83
C PHE A 25 3.26 16.61 -3.42
N SER A 26 2.39 17.21 -2.62
CA SER A 26 2.63 17.54 -1.21
C SER A 26 1.79 16.65 -0.29
N ASN A 27 2.31 16.34 0.89
CA ASN A 27 1.55 15.68 1.97
C ASN A 27 0.71 16.68 2.79
N ASP A 28 0.79 17.96 2.50
CA ASP A 28 -0.04 19.00 3.12
C ASP A 28 -1.41 19.09 2.42
N PHE A 29 -2.44 18.70 3.12
CA PHE A 29 -3.83 18.72 2.65
C PHE A 29 -4.65 19.87 3.26
N THR A 30 -4.06 20.74 4.06
CA THR A 30 -4.77 21.83 4.77
C THR A 30 -5.48 22.80 3.84
N SER A 31 -4.93 23.03 2.65
CA SER A 31 -5.51 23.90 1.62
C SER A 31 -6.46 23.17 0.67
N THR A 32 -6.66 21.86 0.85
CA THR A 32 -7.53 21.06 -0.01
C THR A 32 -8.94 20.91 0.58
N ASN A 33 -9.91 20.52 -0.24
CA ASN A 33 -11.26 20.16 0.23
C ASN A 33 -11.28 18.85 1.04
N ASN A 34 -10.14 18.17 1.15
CA ASN A 34 -10.03 16.84 1.78
C ASN A 34 -8.88 16.78 2.80
N PRO A 35 -8.86 17.60 3.85
CA PRO A 35 -7.76 17.68 4.82
C PRO A 35 -7.54 16.38 5.60
N TYR A 36 -8.51 15.49 5.60
CA TYR A 36 -8.46 14.20 6.30
C TYR A 36 -7.52 13.18 5.65
N TRP A 37 -7.01 13.44 4.44
CA TRP A 37 -6.04 12.54 3.80
C TRP A 37 -4.60 12.78 4.23
N GLU A 38 -4.34 13.83 5.00
CA GLU A 38 -3.02 14.06 5.57
C GLU A 38 -2.64 12.92 6.51
N ASN A 39 -1.44 12.36 6.32
CA ASN A 39 -0.99 11.25 7.12
C ASN A 39 0.41 11.46 7.72
N GLU A 40 0.62 10.87 8.88
CA GLU A 40 1.93 10.83 9.52
C GLU A 40 2.82 9.79 8.84
N VAL A 41 3.74 10.24 7.98
CA VAL A 41 4.63 9.37 7.19
C VAL A 41 5.42 8.42 8.08
N GLY A 42 5.99 8.91 9.18
CA GLY A 42 6.79 8.09 10.11
C GLY A 42 6.00 6.99 10.85
N LYS A 43 4.66 7.05 10.85
CA LYS A 43 3.79 6.05 11.45
C LYS A 43 2.99 5.27 10.40
N SER A 44 3.10 5.63 9.13
CA SER A 44 2.42 4.97 8.02
C SER A 44 3.36 3.97 7.37
N LEU A 45 3.05 2.69 7.49
CA LEU A 45 3.90 1.58 7.08
C LEU A 45 3.27 0.81 5.92
N THR A 46 4.13 0.38 5.00
CA THR A 46 3.76 -0.58 3.95
C THR A 46 4.70 -1.77 4.02
N MET A 47 4.13 -2.98 3.95
CA MET A 47 4.88 -4.22 3.91
C MET A 47 4.33 -5.08 2.77
N ASN A 48 5.23 -5.49 1.87
CA ASN A 48 4.89 -6.32 0.73
C ASN A 48 5.55 -7.69 0.87
N PHE A 49 4.78 -8.74 0.62
CA PHE A 49 5.27 -10.11 0.49
C PHE A 49 4.99 -10.59 -0.94
N ASN A 50 6.04 -10.69 -1.75
CA ASN A 50 5.97 -11.15 -3.13
C ASN A 50 6.49 -12.58 -3.15
N PHE A 51 5.60 -13.57 -3.23
CA PHE A 51 5.93 -14.97 -2.94
C PHE A 51 5.92 -15.88 -4.16
N LEU A 52 5.31 -15.46 -5.26
CA LEU A 52 5.35 -16.17 -6.53
C LEU A 52 5.89 -15.26 -7.62
N GLU A 53 6.74 -15.81 -8.48
CA GLU A 53 7.22 -15.11 -9.65
C GLU A 53 7.36 -16.08 -10.82
N TYR A 54 7.09 -15.57 -12.01
CA TYR A 54 7.27 -16.32 -13.25
C TYR A 54 7.77 -15.37 -14.35
N LYS A 55 8.85 -15.77 -15.03
CA LYS A 55 9.42 -15.01 -16.14
C LYS A 55 9.26 -15.75 -17.45
N LEU A 56 8.58 -15.14 -18.39
CA LEU A 56 8.51 -15.56 -19.79
C LEU A 56 9.67 -14.93 -20.56
N PRO A 57 10.67 -15.68 -21.02
CA PRO A 57 11.74 -15.12 -21.82
C PRO A 57 11.22 -14.73 -23.21
N ILE A 58 11.42 -13.47 -23.61
CA ILE A 58 11.09 -12.96 -24.94
C ILE A 58 12.33 -13.00 -25.83
N LEU A 59 13.45 -12.48 -25.35
CA LEU A 59 14.72 -12.46 -26.06
C LEU A 59 15.80 -13.13 -25.21
N LYS A 60 15.86 -14.45 -25.26
CA LYS A 60 16.76 -15.26 -24.42
C LYS A 60 16.64 -14.88 -22.95
N GLN A 61 17.75 -14.39 -22.35
CA GLN A 61 17.78 -13.96 -20.94
C GLN A 61 17.86 -12.44 -20.77
N TYR A 62 17.96 -11.70 -21.88
CA TYR A 62 18.13 -10.25 -21.86
C TYR A 62 16.82 -9.50 -21.69
N LEU A 63 15.74 -10.07 -22.22
CA LEU A 63 14.41 -9.48 -22.17
C LEU A 63 13.38 -10.54 -21.79
N GLY A 64 12.57 -10.26 -20.80
CA GLY A 64 11.48 -11.14 -20.37
C GLY A 64 10.27 -10.38 -19.86
N LEU A 65 9.13 -11.06 -19.83
CA LEU A 65 7.92 -10.61 -19.17
C LEU A 65 7.82 -11.33 -17.83
N THR A 66 7.80 -10.56 -16.75
CA THR A 66 7.69 -11.09 -15.39
C THR A 66 6.29 -10.85 -14.85
N THR A 67 5.69 -11.90 -14.31
CA THR A 67 4.44 -11.86 -13.57
C THR A 67 4.59 -12.60 -12.25
N GLY A 68 3.62 -12.50 -11.36
CA GLY A 68 3.71 -13.14 -10.07
C GLY A 68 2.47 -12.92 -9.20
N LEU A 69 2.61 -13.21 -7.91
CA LEU A 69 1.58 -13.00 -6.91
C LEU A 69 2.22 -12.48 -5.62
N GLY A 70 1.62 -11.44 -5.06
CA GLY A 70 2.05 -10.87 -3.78
C GLY A 70 0.88 -10.40 -2.94
N ILE A 71 1.14 -10.19 -1.66
CA ILE A 71 0.22 -9.55 -0.71
C ILE A 71 0.88 -8.29 -0.17
N ASP A 72 0.11 -7.24 -0.11
CA ASP A 72 0.51 -5.95 0.43
C ASP A 72 -0.35 -5.60 1.64
N PHE A 73 0.31 -5.18 2.69
CA PHE A 73 -0.28 -4.64 3.91
C PHE A 73 0.12 -3.19 4.04
N GLN A 74 -0.85 -2.31 3.99
CA GLN A 74 -0.62 -0.89 4.12
C GLN A 74 -1.34 -0.38 5.37
N LEU A 75 -0.62 0.37 6.19
CA LEU A 75 -1.13 1.05 7.37
C LEU A 75 -0.95 2.54 7.15
N ILE A 76 -2.05 3.27 7.07
CA ILE A 76 -2.09 4.73 6.90
C ILE A 76 -2.51 5.34 8.23
N ASN A 77 -1.62 6.06 8.88
CA ASN A 77 -1.90 6.76 10.13
C ASN A 77 -2.22 8.22 9.83
N PHE A 78 -3.45 8.65 10.13
CA PHE A 78 -3.90 10.00 9.84
C PHE A 78 -3.39 11.00 10.89
N SER A 79 -3.04 12.20 10.44
CA SER A 79 -2.54 13.29 11.31
C SER A 79 -3.65 14.00 12.06
N SER A 80 -4.90 13.80 11.67
CA SER A 80 -6.06 14.58 12.11
C SER A 80 -7.06 13.75 12.91
N ASN A 81 -7.97 14.43 13.60
CA ASN A 81 -9.09 13.82 14.34
C ASN A 81 -10.27 13.41 13.43
N TYR A 82 -10.08 13.37 12.12
CA TYR A 82 -11.12 12.95 11.21
C TYR A 82 -11.37 11.45 11.29
N VAL A 83 -12.63 11.08 11.34
CA VAL A 83 -13.10 9.70 11.27
C VAL A 83 -13.61 9.43 9.87
N LEU A 84 -13.07 8.39 9.23
CA LEU A 84 -13.59 7.93 7.95
C LEU A 84 -14.84 7.10 8.17
N ALA A 85 -15.92 7.47 7.50
CA ALA A 85 -17.15 6.71 7.41
C ALA A 85 -17.47 6.42 5.95
N HIS A 86 -18.37 5.50 5.71
CA HIS A 86 -18.81 5.17 4.36
C HIS A 86 -20.32 4.94 4.33
N ASP A 87 -20.91 5.36 3.22
CA ASP A 87 -22.21 4.94 2.75
C ASP A 87 -22.08 3.86 1.67
N ALA A 88 -23.20 3.48 1.05
CA ALA A 88 -23.22 2.47 0.01
C ALA A 88 -22.23 2.74 -1.14
N ASP A 89 -22.04 4.03 -1.50
CA ASP A 89 -21.32 4.44 -2.71
C ASP A 89 -20.17 5.43 -2.45
N THR A 90 -20.06 6.00 -1.24
CA THR A 90 -19.07 7.05 -0.95
C THR A 90 -18.34 6.84 0.37
N VAL A 91 -17.07 7.24 0.41
CA VAL A 91 -16.31 7.39 1.65
C VAL A 91 -16.23 8.88 1.96
N TYR A 92 -16.60 9.24 3.15
CA TYR A 92 -16.52 10.62 3.65
C TYR A 92 -15.83 10.65 5.00
N ALA A 93 -15.37 11.81 5.38
CA ALA A 93 -14.76 12.04 6.70
C ALA A 93 -15.55 13.11 7.46
N PHE A 94 -15.64 12.94 8.74
CA PHE A 94 -16.15 13.97 9.64
C PHE A 94 -15.16 14.23 10.76
N ASP A 95 -15.09 15.49 11.18
CA ASP A 95 -14.30 15.88 12.35
C ASP A 95 -15.06 15.51 13.61
N ASP A 96 -14.36 14.89 14.56
CA ASP A 96 -14.92 14.59 15.87
C ASP A 96 -14.27 15.51 16.93
N PRO A 97 -14.90 16.65 17.23
CA PRO A 97 -14.34 17.63 18.15
C PRO A 97 -14.38 17.18 19.62
N VAL A 98 -15.13 16.13 19.92
CA VAL A 98 -15.39 15.66 21.30
C VAL A 98 -14.35 14.66 21.78
N GLN A 99 -13.59 14.05 20.86
CA GLN A 99 -12.67 12.97 21.20
C GLN A 99 -11.24 13.30 20.79
N SER A 100 -10.30 13.03 21.67
CA SER A 100 -8.88 13.11 21.37
C SER A 100 -8.36 11.73 20.98
N TYR A 101 -8.05 11.54 19.68
CA TYR A 101 -7.50 10.31 19.17
C TYR A 101 -6.00 10.24 19.44
N LYS A 102 -5.58 9.16 20.09
CA LYS A 102 -4.16 8.81 20.23
C LYS A 102 -3.63 8.14 18.98
N SER A 103 -4.50 7.39 18.31
CA SER A 103 -4.18 6.69 17.08
C SER A 103 -5.44 6.59 16.22
N ASN A 104 -5.29 6.99 14.96
CA ASN A 104 -6.32 6.95 13.95
C ASN A 104 -5.70 6.39 12.67
N TYR A 105 -5.91 5.10 12.39
CA TYR A 105 -5.31 4.50 11.22
C TYR A 105 -6.26 3.61 10.43
N LEU A 106 -6.03 3.62 9.12
CA LEU A 106 -6.66 2.73 8.15
C LEU A 106 -5.66 1.64 7.76
N SER A 107 -6.06 0.39 7.90
CA SER A 107 -5.30 -0.75 7.40
C SER A 107 -5.95 -1.30 6.13
N LEU A 108 -5.13 -1.51 5.12
CA LEU A 108 -5.53 -2.08 3.83
C LEU A 108 -4.72 -3.34 3.56
N THR A 109 -5.40 -4.39 3.11
CA THR A 109 -4.76 -5.62 2.63
C THR A 109 -5.15 -5.84 1.18
N ARG A 110 -4.15 -5.99 0.30
CA ARG A 110 -4.36 -6.14 -1.14
C ARG A 110 -3.61 -7.35 -1.68
N LEU A 111 -4.25 -8.06 -2.60
CA LEU A 111 -3.59 -9.05 -3.44
C LEU A 111 -3.05 -8.33 -4.68
N LYS A 112 -1.79 -8.61 -5.07
CA LYS A 112 -1.10 -7.93 -6.17
C LYS A 112 -0.66 -8.91 -7.23
N ILE A 113 -0.81 -8.50 -8.49
CA ILE A 113 -0.35 -9.22 -9.67
C ILE A 113 0.48 -8.25 -10.51
N PRO A 114 1.81 -8.43 -10.62
CA PRO A 114 2.66 -7.63 -11.48
C PRO A 114 2.59 -8.09 -12.93
N LEU A 115 2.80 -7.15 -13.83
CA LEU A 115 3.10 -7.39 -15.24
C LEU A 115 4.25 -6.46 -15.64
N LEU A 116 5.47 -6.98 -15.60
CA LEU A 116 6.70 -6.20 -15.75
C LEU A 116 7.49 -6.68 -16.96
N ILE A 117 8.03 -5.75 -17.73
CA ILE A 117 9.08 -6.02 -18.70
C ILE A 117 10.42 -5.90 -17.98
N GLU A 118 11.21 -6.94 -18.03
CA GLU A 118 12.50 -7.03 -17.36
C GLU A 118 13.64 -7.14 -18.36
N PHE A 119 14.62 -6.25 -18.24
CA PHE A 119 15.85 -6.20 -19.02
C PHE A 119 17.03 -6.62 -18.16
N ALA A 120 17.91 -7.45 -18.70
CA ALA A 120 19.15 -7.86 -18.08
C ALA A 120 20.34 -7.59 -18.99
N THR A 121 21.46 -7.13 -18.44
CA THR A 121 22.64 -6.76 -19.23
C THR A 121 23.53 -7.94 -19.58
N LYS A 122 23.46 -9.04 -18.84
CA LYS A 122 24.28 -10.23 -19.04
C LYS A 122 23.47 -11.51 -18.87
N LYS A 123 24.02 -12.59 -19.40
CA LYS A 123 23.45 -13.93 -19.34
C LYS A 123 23.56 -14.58 -17.96
N GLU A 124 24.55 -14.17 -17.15
CA GLU A 124 24.79 -14.71 -15.81
C GLU A 124 24.14 -13.81 -14.77
N THR A 125 23.17 -14.33 -14.03
CA THR A 125 22.40 -13.63 -12.99
C THR A 125 23.26 -13.02 -11.89
N LYS A 126 24.37 -13.67 -11.51
CA LYS A 126 25.26 -13.19 -10.42
C LYS A 126 26.05 -11.93 -10.73
N LYS A 127 26.12 -11.49 -12.01
CA LYS A 127 26.93 -10.34 -12.44
C LYS A 127 26.21 -9.45 -13.46
N SER A 128 24.89 -9.46 -13.48
CA SER A 128 24.10 -8.62 -14.38
C SER A 128 23.39 -7.50 -13.63
N PHE A 129 23.29 -6.35 -14.28
CA PHE A 129 22.30 -5.36 -13.92
C PHE A 129 20.99 -5.72 -14.58
N TYR A 130 19.90 -5.56 -13.86
CA TYR A 130 18.56 -5.70 -14.40
C TYR A 130 17.74 -4.45 -14.10
N PHE A 131 16.80 -4.20 -14.99
CA PHE A 131 15.83 -3.11 -14.88
C PHE A 131 14.47 -3.66 -15.24
N SER A 132 13.48 -3.37 -14.39
CA SER A 132 12.10 -3.78 -14.60
C SER A 132 11.19 -2.54 -14.64
N ALA A 133 10.27 -2.54 -15.59
CA ALA A 133 9.24 -1.52 -15.68
C ALA A 133 7.91 -2.16 -16.11
N GLY A 134 6.80 -1.65 -15.60
CA GLY A 134 5.49 -2.18 -15.94
C GLY A 134 4.39 -1.71 -15.00
N VAL A 135 3.35 -2.51 -14.88
CA VAL A 135 2.17 -2.22 -14.06
C VAL A 135 1.96 -3.31 -13.02
N VAL A 136 1.39 -2.93 -11.89
CA VAL A 136 0.96 -3.86 -10.83
C VAL A 136 -0.53 -3.66 -10.62
N GLY A 137 -1.33 -4.65 -11.00
CA GLY A 137 -2.73 -4.71 -10.64
C GLY A 137 -2.89 -5.15 -9.19
N SER A 138 -3.84 -4.57 -8.47
CA SER A 138 -4.14 -4.98 -7.11
C SER A 138 -5.64 -5.02 -6.84
N VAL A 139 -6.05 -6.00 -6.03
CA VAL A 139 -7.42 -6.14 -5.54
C VAL A 139 -7.39 -6.09 -4.02
N ARG A 140 -8.18 -5.21 -3.44
CA ARG A 140 -8.33 -5.12 -2.00
C ARG A 140 -9.13 -6.32 -1.49
N ILE A 141 -8.55 -7.06 -0.54
CA ILE A 141 -9.16 -8.24 0.09
C ILE A 141 -9.58 -7.98 1.54
N GLY A 142 -9.09 -6.91 2.15
CA GLY A 142 -9.47 -6.50 3.49
C GLY A 142 -9.18 -5.04 3.78
N SER A 143 -10.00 -4.43 4.64
CA SER A 143 -9.76 -3.11 5.19
C SER A 143 -10.40 -3.00 6.57
N PHE A 144 -9.74 -2.28 7.47
CA PHE A 144 -10.33 -1.88 8.74
C PHE A 144 -9.75 -0.54 9.19
N MET A 145 -10.55 0.20 9.95
CA MET A 145 -10.14 1.41 10.62
C MET A 145 -10.08 1.15 12.11
N ARG A 146 -9.05 1.63 12.77
CA ARG A 146 -8.93 1.54 14.23
C ARG A 146 -8.69 2.93 14.83
N LEU A 147 -9.52 3.25 15.80
CA LEU A 147 -9.51 4.49 16.55
C LEU A 147 -9.22 4.16 18.01
N THR A 148 -8.16 4.72 18.55
CA THR A 148 -7.86 4.61 19.98
C THR A 148 -7.70 6.00 20.56
N GLY A 149 -8.22 6.22 21.75
CA GLY A 149 -8.15 7.54 22.39
C GLY A 149 -8.66 7.53 23.80
N LYS A 150 -9.06 8.72 24.25
CA LYS A 150 -9.71 8.94 25.55
C LYS A 150 -10.94 9.83 25.35
N TYR A 151 -11.99 9.50 26.08
CA TYR A 151 -13.13 10.38 26.25
C TYR A 151 -12.76 11.54 27.20
N ASP A 152 -13.55 12.59 27.21
CA ASP A 152 -13.35 13.74 28.11
C ASP A 152 -13.41 13.36 29.59
N ASN A 153 -14.12 12.29 29.94
CA ASN A 153 -14.16 11.72 31.28
C ASN A 153 -12.88 10.95 31.68
N GLY A 154 -11.92 10.81 30.76
CA GLY A 154 -10.65 10.11 30.97
C GLY A 154 -10.65 8.62 30.67
N ASP A 155 -11.81 8.03 30.36
CA ASP A 155 -11.92 6.61 29.97
C ASP A 155 -11.25 6.37 28.62
N LYS A 156 -10.60 5.22 28.47
CA LYS A 156 -9.98 4.82 27.21
C LYS A 156 -10.98 4.10 26.34
N PHE A 157 -10.90 4.34 25.04
CA PHE A 157 -11.62 3.56 24.04
C PHE A 157 -10.67 2.95 23.01
N ASP A 158 -11.09 1.83 22.43
CA ASP A 158 -10.41 1.14 21.33
C ASP A 158 -11.49 0.57 20.40
N ASN A 159 -11.82 1.33 19.38
CA ASN A 159 -12.85 1.00 18.43
C ASN A 159 -12.22 0.52 17.12
N THR A 160 -12.59 -0.68 16.69
CA THR A 160 -12.17 -1.21 15.39
C THR A 160 -13.41 -1.38 14.52
N THR A 161 -13.44 -0.68 13.42
CA THR A 161 -14.51 -0.78 12.43
C THR A 161 -13.99 -1.54 11.22
N THR A 162 -14.50 -2.75 11.02
CA THR A 162 -14.22 -3.53 9.82
C THR A 162 -15.26 -3.16 8.77
N SER A 163 -14.90 -2.28 7.88
CA SER A 163 -15.76 -1.80 6.81
C SER A 163 -15.12 -2.10 5.46
N LYS A 164 -15.95 -2.50 4.50
CA LYS A 164 -15.53 -2.54 3.11
C LYS A 164 -15.49 -1.11 2.59
N PHE A 165 -14.47 -0.33 3.00
CA PHE A 165 -14.25 0.99 2.42
C PHE A 165 -14.00 0.82 0.92
N ASN A 166 -14.99 1.17 0.10
CA ASN A 166 -14.84 1.21 -1.35
C ASN A 166 -14.03 2.44 -1.73
N LEU A 167 -12.72 2.34 -1.52
CA LEU A 167 -11.76 3.30 -2.07
C LEU A 167 -11.46 2.88 -3.52
N ASN A 168 -12.47 2.97 -4.38
CA ASN A 168 -12.21 2.91 -5.81
C ASN A 168 -11.68 4.28 -6.23
N PRO A 169 -10.53 4.31 -6.94
CA PRO A 169 -10.03 5.55 -7.53
C PRO A 169 -10.98 6.07 -8.60
#